data_8fa0cf1a8eaba8549579739d8e232787
#
_entry.id   8fa0cf1a8eaba8549579739d8e232787
#
_cell.length_a   1.000
_cell.length_b   1.000
_cell.length_c   1.000
_cell.angle_alpha   90.00
_cell.angle_beta   90.00
_cell.angle_gamma   90.00
#
_symmetry.space_group_name_H-M   'P 1'
#
loop_
_entity.id
_entity.type
_entity.pdbx_description
1 polymer ?
#
loop_
_entity_poly.entity_id
_entity_poly.type
_entity_poly.pdbx_seq_one_letter_code
_entity_poly.pdbx_strand_id
1 'polypeptide(L)'
;HELGSTDETILVLRRTFAELGDLFRIHVPSRGASTWVASDPDDVKRVLVTNHRNYTKGVGIDRVRLLLGNGIMTSEGEFWRRQRRMLQPAFHRRVVERYASIVREENESLGAEWSAAARSTGGVNVTLSVSRLALRVILRALFADDLRQLVPDLDDNPFVAILQDARRDTRFAYEFRQLARDVKALVTVRRARQRGR
;
A
#
# COMPACT_ATOMS: atom_id res chain seq x y z
N HIS A 1 15.21 -17.32 17.44
CA HIS A 1 14.80 -17.18 16.03
C HIS A 1 14.52 -15.71 15.77
N GLU A 2 15.23 -15.10 14.82
CA GLU A 2 14.90 -13.75 14.36
C GLU A 2 13.61 -13.82 13.56
N LEU A 3 12.61 -13.03 13.97
CA LEU A 3 11.40 -12.85 13.20
C LEU A 3 11.74 -11.96 11.98
N GLY A 4 12.13 -12.60 10.89
CA GLY A 4 12.19 -11.95 9.59
C GLY A 4 10.80 -11.80 8.96
N SER A 5 10.68 -11.09 7.84
CA SER A 5 9.43 -10.99 7.08
C SER A 5 9.28 -12.13 6.06
N THR A 6 9.47 -13.36 6.49
CA THR A 6 9.41 -14.56 5.64
C THR A 6 8.19 -15.42 6.00
N ASP A 7 7.83 -16.34 5.11
CA ASP A 7 6.76 -17.32 5.36
C ASP A 7 7.03 -18.16 6.62
N GLU A 8 8.30 -18.39 6.97
CA GLU A 8 8.71 -19.04 8.21
C GLU A 8 8.25 -18.28 9.46
N THR A 9 8.21 -16.95 9.44
CA THR A 9 7.72 -16.14 10.57
C THR A 9 6.28 -16.47 10.93
N ILE A 10 5.40 -16.64 9.93
CA ILE A 10 4.01 -17.01 10.16
C ILE A 10 3.90 -18.39 10.78
N LEU A 11 4.70 -19.34 10.31
CA LEU A 11 4.71 -20.70 10.86
C LEU A 11 5.22 -20.73 12.30
N VAL A 12 6.27 -19.97 12.62
CA VAL A 12 6.79 -19.82 13.98
C VAL A 12 5.73 -19.20 14.88
N LEU A 13 5.07 -18.11 14.47
CA LEU A 13 4.02 -17.47 15.24
C LEU A 13 2.85 -18.42 15.50
N ARG A 14 2.39 -19.18 14.51
CA ARG A 14 1.31 -20.18 14.68
C ARG A 14 1.66 -21.25 15.70
N ARG A 15 2.88 -21.77 15.68
CA ARG A 15 3.35 -22.75 16.69
C ARG A 15 3.39 -22.12 18.08
N THR A 16 3.93 -20.91 18.18
CA THR A 16 4.05 -20.19 19.45
C THR A 16 2.66 -19.89 20.05
N PHE A 17 1.66 -19.52 19.22
CA PHE A 17 0.29 -19.37 19.68
C PHE A 17 -0.31 -20.67 20.20
N ALA A 18 -0.03 -21.79 19.55
CA ALA A 18 -0.49 -23.11 20.02
C ALA A 18 0.13 -23.53 21.36
N GLU A 19 1.36 -23.10 21.64
CA GLU A 19 2.11 -23.45 22.85
C GLU A 19 1.87 -22.48 24.00
N LEU A 20 1.82 -21.17 23.74
CA LEU A 20 1.81 -20.11 24.75
C LEU A 20 0.45 -19.37 24.88
N GLY A 21 -0.51 -19.68 24.01
CA GLY A 21 -1.82 -18.99 23.96
C GLY A 21 -1.80 -17.70 23.17
N ASP A 22 -2.89 -16.95 23.25
CA ASP A 22 -3.19 -15.82 22.35
C ASP A 22 -2.47 -14.51 22.68
N LEU A 23 -1.77 -14.45 23.81
CA LEU A 23 -0.98 -13.30 24.22
C LEU A 23 0.36 -13.76 24.80
N PHE A 24 1.44 -13.43 24.14
CA PHE A 24 2.79 -13.76 24.62
C PHE A 24 3.80 -12.66 24.34
N ARG A 25 4.92 -12.72 25.02
CA ARG A 25 6.03 -11.80 24.86
C ARG A 25 7.23 -12.46 24.22
N ILE A 26 7.78 -11.83 23.20
CA ILE A 26 9.03 -12.24 22.56
C ILE A 26 10.10 -11.17 22.77
N HIS A 27 11.34 -11.62 22.88
CA HIS A 27 12.47 -10.71 22.85
C HIS A 27 13.06 -10.68 21.43
N VAL A 28 13.10 -9.50 20.84
CA VAL A 28 13.70 -9.29 19.50
C VAL A 28 15.00 -8.51 19.71
N PRO A 29 16.18 -9.17 19.65
CA PRO A 29 17.47 -8.52 19.95
C PRO A 29 17.73 -7.28 19.10
N SER A 30 17.38 -7.32 17.81
CA SER A 30 17.54 -6.20 16.88
C SER A 30 16.71 -4.96 17.22
N ARG A 31 15.71 -5.09 18.08
CA ARG A 31 14.84 -3.98 18.52
C ARG A 31 15.15 -3.48 19.93
N GLY A 32 16.01 -4.18 20.67
CA GLY A 32 16.39 -3.82 22.04
C GLY A 32 15.25 -3.82 23.04
N ALA A 33 14.05 -4.29 22.66
CA ALA A 33 12.85 -4.25 23.47
C ALA A 33 12.05 -5.54 23.33
N SER A 34 11.27 -5.84 24.37
CA SER A 34 10.28 -6.90 24.31
C SER A 34 9.10 -6.51 23.45
N THR A 35 8.65 -7.42 22.60
CA THR A 35 7.47 -7.27 21.76
C THR A 35 6.38 -8.19 22.26
N TRP A 36 5.19 -7.64 22.51
CA TRP A 36 4.01 -8.42 22.78
C TRP A 36 3.31 -8.78 21.47
N VAL A 37 2.89 -10.03 21.37
CA VAL A 37 2.16 -10.56 20.22
C VAL A 37 0.81 -11.01 20.72
N ALA A 38 -0.26 -10.47 20.13
CA ALA A 38 -1.63 -10.77 20.48
C ALA A 38 -2.39 -11.28 19.25
N SER A 39 -3.17 -12.35 19.40
CA SER A 39 -4.05 -12.91 18.37
C SER A 39 -5.51 -12.88 18.77
N ASP A 40 -5.82 -12.75 20.07
CA ASP A 40 -7.20 -12.67 20.54
C ASP A 40 -7.90 -11.43 19.95
N PRO A 41 -9.11 -11.58 19.37
CA PRO A 41 -9.83 -10.47 18.74
C PRO A 41 -10.17 -9.32 19.71
N ASP A 42 -10.41 -9.59 20.99
CA ASP A 42 -10.75 -8.56 21.97
C ASP A 42 -9.50 -7.78 22.37
N ASP A 43 -8.35 -8.44 22.50
CA ASP A 43 -7.06 -7.77 22.72
C ASP A 43 -6.69 -6.89 21.53
N VAL A 44 -6.82 -7.39 20.31
CA VAL A 44 -6.58 -6.63 19.08
C VAL A 44 -7.54 -5.43 19.01
N LYS A 45 -8.84 -5.61 19.31
CA LYS A 45 -9.83 -4.55 19.37
C LYS A 45 -9.50 -3.53 20.45
N ARG A 46 -9.01 -3.97 21.61
CA ARG A 46 -8.57 -3.08 22.68
C ARG A 46 -7.45 -2.15 22.20
N VAL A 47 -6.43 -2.71 21.55
CA VAL A 47 -5.28 -1.93 21.06
C VAL A 47 -5.66 -1.00 19.91
N LEU A 48 -6.41 -1.51 18.91
CA LEU A 48 -6.65 -0.77 17.67
C LEU A 48 -7.88 0.15 17.70
N VAL A 49 -8.85 -0.12 18.60
CA VAL A 49 -10.15 0.57 18.60
C VAL A 49 -10.43 1.24 19.95
N THR A 50 -10.63 0.44 21.01
CA THR A 50 -11.19 0.97 22.26
C THR A 50 -10.18 1.79 23.07
N ASN A 51 -8.90 1.45 23.00
CA ASN A 51 -7.83 2.10 23.76
C ASN A 51 -6.69 2.63 22.87
N HIS A 52 -6.96 2.83 21.58
CA HIS A 52 -5.96 3.22 20.59
C HIS A 52 -5.17 4.49 20.94
N ARG A 53 -5.71 5.35 21.80
CA ARG A 53 -5.04 6.60 22.23
C ARG A 53 -3.80 6.37 23.09
N ASN A 54 -3.71 5.20 23.75
CA ASN A 54 -2.60 4.83 24.61
C ASN A 54 -1.48 4.10 23.83
N TYR A 55 -1.65 3.93 22.53
CA TYR A 55 -0.69 3.25 21.67
C TYR A 55 -0.20 4.16 20.56
N THR A 56 1.08 4.10 20.27
CA THR A 56 1.71 4.79 19.15
C THR A 56 2.24 3.78 18.15
N LYS A 57 2.49 4.22 16.93
CA LYS A 57 3.07 3.38 15.89
C LYS A 57 4.50 3.00 16.26
N GLY A 58 4.86 1.74 16.01
CA GLY A 58 6.17 1.22 16.38
C GLY A 58 7.34 1.79 15.57
N VAL A 59 8.54 1.52 16.03
CA VAL A 59 9.82 2.03 15.47
C VAL A 59 10.00 1.79 13.97
N GLY A 60 9.38 0.78 13.39
CA GLY A 60 9.43 0.54 11.94
C GLY A 60 8.80 1.64 11.10
N ILE A 61 7.83 2.37 11.66
CA ILE A 61 7.12 3.44 10.96
C ILE A 61 8.01 4.66 10.68
N ASP A 62 9.02 4.90 11.50
CA ASP A 62 9.93 6.03 11.28
C ASP A 62 10.76 5.84 10.00
N ARG A 63 11.17 4.60 9.70
CA ARG A 63 11.84 4.28 8.44
C ARG A 63 10.90 4.49 7.23
N VAL A 64 9.65 4.05 7.37
CA VAL A 64 8.62 4.26 6.34
C VAL A 64 8.32 5.76 6.16
N ARG A 65 8.33 6.54 7.24
CA ARG A 65 8.14 8.01 7.20
C ARG A 65 9.23 8.73 6.41
N LEU A 66 10.47 8.24 6.46
CA LEU A 66 11.56 8.79 5.64
C LEU A 66 11.29 8.65 4.13
N LEU A 67 10.56 7.60 3.72
CA LEU A 67 10.22 7.34 2.33
C LEU A 67 8.89 8.01 1.93
N LEU A 68 7.85 7.82 2.72
CA LEU A 68 6.46 8.24 2.41
C LEU A 68 6.11 9.63 2.93
N GLY A 69 7.01 10.27 3.71
CA GLY A 69 6.69 11.52 4.38
C GLY A 69 5.66 11.32 5.50
N ASN A 70 5.01 12.41 5.92
CA ASN A 70 4.06 12.42 7.04
C ASN A 70 2.60 12.30 6.54
N GLY A 71 2.32 11.25 5.75
CA GLY A 71 0.98 10.94 5.26
C GLY A 71 0.10 10.20 6.29
N ILE A 72 -1.12 9.82 5.90
CA ILE A 72 -2.10 9.16 6.78
C ILE A 72 -1.56 7.83 7.37
N MET A 73 -0.68 7.15 6.64
CA MET A 73 -0.12 5.86 7.10
C MET A 73 0.95 6.05 8.19
N THR A 74 1.69 7.15 8.16
CA THR A 74 2.86 7.40 9.00
C THR A 74 2.62 8.41 10.10
N SER A 75 1.63 9.29 9.95
CA SER A 75 1.28 10.31 10.93
C SER A 75 0.54 9.75 12.14
N GLU A 76 0.52 10.51 13.23
CA GLU A 76 -0.10 10.18 14.50
C GLU A 76 -0.88 11.35 15.10
N GLY A 77 -1.58 11.09 16.20
CA GLY A 77 -2.26 12.07 17.03
C GLY A 77 -3.27 12.92 16.26
N GLU A 78 -3.31 14.22 16.57
CA GLU A 78 -4.27 15.16 15.96
C GLU A 78 -4.00 15.40 14.47
N PHE A 79 -2.75 15.30 14.04
CA PHE A 79 -2.41 15.43 12.62
C PHE A 79 -3.00 14.28 11.80
N TRP A 80 -2.86 13.03 12.28
CA TRP A 80 -3.50 11.88 11.69
C TRP A 80 -5.02 11.98 11.67
N ARG A 81 -5.65 12.42 12.79
CA ARG A 81 -7.11 12.58 12.87
C ARG A 81 -7.62 13.59 11.85
N ARG A 82 -6.92 14.71 11.67
CA ARG A 82 -7.27 15.72 10.68
C ARG A 82 -7.18 15.17 9.26
N GLN A 83 -6.10 14.46 8.93
CA GLN A 83 -5.95 13.84 7.62
C GLN A 83 -7.02 12.77 7.37
N ARG A 84 -7.27 11.90 8.35
CA ARG A 84 -8.30 10.87 8.25
C ARG A 84 -9.68 11.47 8.00
N ARG A 85 -10.06 12.50 8.75
CA ARG A 85 -11.34 13.21 8.57
C ARG A 85 -11.45 13.82 7.18
N MET A 86 -10.39 14.39 6.68
CA MET A 86 -10.34 14.98 5.33
C MET A 86 -10.48 13.93 4.21
N LEU A 87 -9.95 12.71 4.43
CA LEU A 87 -9.99 11.63 3.44
C LEU A 87 -11.27 10.79 3.52
N GLN A 88 -11.94 10.75 4.67
CA GLN A 88 -13.14 9.93 4.88
C GLN A 88 -14.24 10.10 3.81
N PRO A 89 -14.58 11.32 3.32
CA PRO A 89 -15.58 11.49 2.28
C PRO A 89 -15.26 10.76 0.97
N ALA A 90 -13.98 10.60 0.63
CA ALA A 90 -13.55 9.87 -0.56
C ALA A 90 -13.83 8.36 -0.49
N PHE A 91 -14.11 7.84 0.71
CA PHE A 91 -14.46 6.43 0.93
C PHE A 91 -15.96 6.22 1.20
N HIS A 92 -16.78 7.25 0.93
CA HIS A 92 -18.22 7.09 1.06
C HIS A 92 -18.73 6.07 0.02
N ARG A 93 -19.75 5.28 0.39
CA ARG A 93 -20.29 4.18 -0.43
C ARG A 93 -20.53 4.57 -1.88
N ARG A 94 -21.16 5.71 -2.14
CA ARG A 94 -21.43 6.20 -3.51
C ARG A 94 -20.15 6.48 -4.32
N VAL A 95 -19.07 6.87 -3.65
CA VAL A 95 -17.77 7.10 -4.30
C VAL A 95 -17.09 5.76 -4.60
N VAL A 96 -17.17 4.81 -3.65
CA VAL A 96 -16.63 3.45 -3.82
C VAL A 96 -17.37 2.71 -4.95
N GLU A 97 -18.68 2.87 -5.07
CA GLU A 97 -19.47 2.28 -6.16
C GLU A 97 -19.02 2.74 -7.56
N ARG A 98 -18.54 3.99 -7.70
CA ARG A 98 -17.94 4.46 -8.97
C ARG A 98 -16.60 3.76 -9.28
N TYR A 99 -15.85 3.36 -8.27
CA TYR A 99 -14.61 2.62 -8.51
C TYR A 99 -14.86 1.21 -9.04
N ALA A 100 -16.05 0.64 -8.79
CA ALA A 100 -16.42 -0.68 -9.32
C ALA A 100 -16.47 -0.69 -10.85
N SER A 101 -16.87 0.41 -11.51
CA SER A 101 -16.83 0.51 -12.98
C SER A 101 -15.39 0.51 -13.50
N ILE A 102 -14.51 1.27 -12.85
CA ILE A 102 -13.07 1.31 -13.20
C ILE A 102 -12.46 -0.09 -13.09
N VAL A 103 -12.72 -0.77 -11.96
CA VAL A 103 -12.21 -2.14 -11.74
C VAL A 103 -12.71 -3.09 -12.81
N ARG A 104 -13.99 -2.99 -13.19
CA ARG A 104 -14.58 -3.85 -14.22
C ARG A 104 -13.91 -3.63 -15.59
N GLU A 105 -13.81 -2.38 -16.02
CA GLU A 105 -13.20 -2.02 -17.30
C GLU A 105 -11.74 -2.49 -17.39
N GLU A 106 -10.95 -2.30 -16.32
CA GLU A 106 -9.56 -2.75 -16.29
C GLU A 106 -9.45 -4.28 -16.27
N ASN A 107 -10.37 -5.00 -15.60
CA ASN A 107 -10.43 -6.46 -15.64
C ASN A 107 -10.82 -6.99 -17.02
N GLU A 108 -11.75 -6.35 -17.72
CA GLU A 108 -12.13 -6.71 -19.07
C GLU A 108 -10.95 -6.55 -20.03
N SER A 109 -10.19 -5.44 -19.89
CA SER A 109 -8.96 -5.21 -20.66
C SER A 109 -7.92 -6.29 -20.38
N LEU A 110 -7.68 -6.62 -19.11
CA LEU A 110 -6.76 -7.68 -18.73
C LEU A 110 -7.18 -9.05 -19.28
N GLY A 111 -8.48 -9.37 -19.24
CA GLY A 111 -9.04 -10.60 -19.80
C GLY A 111 -8.80 -10.70 -21.31
N ALA A 112 -8.94 -9.59 -22.04
CA ALA A 112 -8.64 -9.53 -23.48
C ALA A 112 -7.13 -9.72 -23.76
N GLU A 113 -6.26 -9.07 -22.97
CA GLU A 113 -4.80 -9.24 -23.05
C GLU A 113 -4.40 -10.73 -22.84
N TRP A 114 -4.94 -11.36 -21.80
CA TRP A 114 -4.66 -12.77 -21.50
C TRP A 114 -5.22 -13.72 -22.57
N SER A 115 -6.42 -13.42 -23.08
CA SER A 115 -7.01 -14.21 -24.17
C SER A 115 -6.19 -14.10 -25.47
N ALA A 116 -5.60 -12.95 -25.75
CA ALA A 116 -4.69 -12.77 -26.87
C ALA A 116 -3.38 -13.53 -26.66
N ALA A 117 -2.79 -13.43 -25.45
CA ALA A 117 -1.56 -14.13 -25.11
C ALA A 117 -1.72 -15.67 -25.12
N ALA A 118 -2.88 -16.20 -24.69
CA ALA A 118 -3.19 -17.62 -24.73
C ALA A 118 -3.26 -18.20 -26.17
N ARG A 119 -3.54 -17.36 -27.17
CA ARG A 119 -3.51 -17.74 -28.57
C ARG A 119 -2.11 -17.70 -29.20
N SER A 120 -1.16 -17.08 -28.52
CA SER A 120 0.25 -17.04 -28.88
C SER A 120 1.02 -18.13 -28.14
N THR A 121 2.23 -18.46 -28.60
CA THR A 121 3.10 -19.44 -27.94
C THR A 121 3.74 -18.92 -26.65
N GLY A 122 3.47 -17.67 -26.27
CA GLY A 122 4.01 -17.02 -25.08
C GLY A 122 3.12 -17.23 -23.86
N GLY A 123 3.73 -17.51 -22.72
CA GLY A 123 3.03 -17.53 -21.43
C GLY A 123 2.71 -16.11 -20.93
N VAL A 124 1.85 -16.02 -19.90
CA VAL A 124 1.51 -14.77 -19.24
C VAL A 124 2.24 -14.68 -17.89
N ASN A 125 2.92 -13.55 -17.64
CA ASN A 125 3.42 -13.26 -16.30
C ASN A 125 2.27 -12.68 -15.45
N VAL A 126 1.58 -13.57 -14.72
CA VAL A 126 0.41 -13.24 -13.91
C VAL A 126 0.72 -12.14 -12.88
N THR A 127 1.85 -12.27 -12.17
CA THR A 127 2.24 -11.29 -11.14
C THR A 127 2.39 -9.89 -11.71
N LEU A 128 3.04 -9.76 -12.85
CA LEU A 128 3.23 -8.49 -13.54
C LEU A 128 1.91 -7.91 -14.03
N SER A 129 1.08 -8.72 -14.68
CA SER A 129 -0.21 -8.30 -15.22
C SER A 129 -1.16 -7.81 -14.13
N VAL A 130 -1.26 -8.53 -13.00
CA VAL A 130 -2.08 -8.14 -11.84
C VAL A 130 -1.53 -6.89 -11.17
N SER A 131 -0.20 -6.73 -11.07
CA SER A 131 0.41 -5.52 -10.51
C SER A 131 0.11 -4.29 -11.38
N ARG A 132 0.16 -4.42 -12.70
CA ARG A 132 -0.25 -3.37 -13.65
C ARG A 132 -1.72 -3.04 -13.53
N LEU A 133 -2.60 -4.04 -13.43
CA LEU A 133 -4.03 -3.85 -13.20
C LEU A 133 -4.27 -3.03 -11.93
N ALA A 134 -3.69 -3.43 -10.80
CA ALA A 134 -3.84 -2.74 -9.53
C ALA A 134 -3.39 -1.27 -9.62
N LEU A 135 -2.25 -1.03 -10.28
CA LEU A 135 -1.73 0.31 -10.49
C LEU A 135 -2.67 1.17 -11.36
N ARG A 136 -3.16 0.65 -12.49
CA ARG A 136 -4.13 1.35 -13.37
C ARG A 136 -5.40 1.72 -12.61
N VAL A 137 -5.96 0.77 -11.84
CA VAL A 137 -7.16 1.02 -11.02
C VAL A 137 -6.92 2.14 -10.02
N ILE A 138 -5.81 2.13 -9.28
CA ILE A 138 -5.48 3.16 -8.30
C ILE A 138 -5.28 4.53 -8.97
N LEU A 139 -4.52 4.57 -10.05
CA LEU A 139 -4.24 5.82 -10.75
C LEU A 139 -5.52 6.42 -11.37
N ARG A 140 -6.39 5.60 -11.98
CA ARG A 140 -7.69 6.05 -12.49
C ARG A 140 -8.61 6.53 -11.37
N ALA A 141 -8.63 5.84 -10.23
CA ALA A 141 -9.42 6.26 -9.07
C ALA A 141 -8.97 7.60 -8.49
N LEU A 142 -7.66 7.89 -8.48
CA LEU A 142 -7.10 9.12 -7.92
C LEU A 142 -7.13 10.30 -8.90
N PHE A 143 -6.88 10.06 -10.18
CA PHE A 143 -6.63 11.10 -11.18
C PHE A 143 -7.73 11.19 -12.26
N ALA A 144 -8.61 10.19 -12.33
CA ALA A 144 -9.70 10.14 -13.32
C ALA A 144 -9.21 10.43 -14.76
N ASP A 145 -9.90 11.31 -15.46
CA ASP A 145 -9.60 11.66 -16.87
C ASP A 145 -8.28 12.43 -17.04
N ASP A 146 -7.77 13.05 -15.99
CA ASP A 146 -6.47 13.74 -16.03
C ASP A 146 -5.30 12.76 -16.21
N LEU A 147 -5.51 11.46 -15.93
CA LEU A 147 -4.45 10.45 -15.99
C LEU A 147 -3.83 10.36 -17.39
N ARG A 148 -4.64 10.32 -18.44
CA ARG A 148 -4.17 10.20 -19.83
C ARG A 148 -3.30 11.38 -20.28
N GLN A 149 -3.50 12.56 -19.68
CA GLN A 149 -2.72 13.76 -19.98
C GLN A 149 -1.42 13.83 -19.18
N LEU A 150 -1.40 13.17 -18.01
CA LEU A 150 -0.32 13.28 -17.03
C LEU A 150 0.67 12.11 -17.11
N VAL A 151 0.21 10.93 -17.53
CA VAL A 151 1.01 9.72 -17.71
C VAL A 151 0.60 9.07 -19.03
N PRO A 152 1.14 9.55 -20.17
CA PRO A 152 0.75 9.03 -21.49
C PRO A 152 1.09 7.57 -21.67
N ASP A 153 2.13 7.07 -21.04
CA ASP A 153 2.56 5.68 -21.12
C ASP A 153 2.64 5.07 -19.71
N LEU A 154 1.57 4.34 -19.33
CA LEU A 154 1.50 3.64 -18.05
C LEU A 154 2.40 2.41 -17.99
N ASP A 155 2.83 1.89 -19.15
CA ASP A 155 3.65 0.70 -19.23
C ASP A 155 5.14 0.99 -18.93
N ASP A 156 5.59 2.23 -19.14
CA ASP A 156 6.90 2.74 -18.72
C ASP A 156 6.92 3.27 -17.27
N ASN A 157 5.93 2.90 -16.47
CA ASN A 157 5.82 3.39 -15.12
C ASN A 157 6.96 2.83 -14.25
N PRO A 158 7.69 3.69 -13.51
CA PRO A 158 8.79 3.27 -12.63
C PRO A 158 8.38 2.23 -11.57
N PHE A 159 7.12 2.15 -11.18
CA PHE A 159 6.63 1.07 -10.29
C PHE A 159 6.69 -0.30 -10.94
N VAL A 160 6.42 -0.40 -12.24
CA VAL A 160 6.52 -1.67 -12.97
C VAL A 160 7.98 -2.11 -13.05
N ALA A 161 8.89 -1.19 -13.30
CA ALA A 161 10.32 -1.45 -13.30
C ALA A 161 10.83 -1.92 -11.91
N ILE A 162 10.34 -1.30 -10.81
CA ILE A 162 10.67 -1.69 -9.44
C ILE A 162 10.20 -3.13 -9.15
N LEU A 163 9.00 -3.51 -9.61
CA LEU A 163 8.46 -4.86 -9.39
C LEU A 163 9.23 -5.94 -10.16
N GLN A 164 9.91 -5.56 -11.23
CA GLN A 164 10.70 -6.46 -12.07
C GLN A 164 12.16 -6.62 -11.60
N ASP A 165 12.68 -5.68 -10.78
CA ASP A 165 14.08 -5.69 -10.36
C ASP A 165 14.30 -6.62 -9.16
N ALA A 166 15.13 -7.65 -9.34
CA ALA A 166 15.55 -8.56 -8.28
C ALA A 166 16.41 -7.88 -7.19
N ARG A 167 16.90 -6.66 -7.42
CA ARG A 167 17.75 -5.88 -6.49
C ARG A 167 16.95 -4.82 -5.72
N ARG A 168 15.76 -5.17 -5.24
CA ARG A 168 14.76 -4.26 -4.68
C ARG A 168 15.21 -3.28 -3.60
N ASP A 169 16.23 -3.61 -2.81
CA ASP A 169 16.44 -2.93 -1.52
C ASP A 169 17.07 -1.54 -1.61
N THR A 170 17.95 -1.27 -2.58
CA THR A 170 18.65 0.02 -2.69
C THR A 170 18.04 0.95 -3.74
N ARG A 171 17.54 0.41 -4.84
CA ARG A 171 16.88 1.18 -5.90
C ARG A 171 15.50 1.66 -5.51
N PHE A 172 14.76 0.86 -4.74
CA PHE A 172 13.41 1.17 -4.29
C PHE A 172 13.31 2.56 -3.62
N ALA A 173 14.25 2.89 -2.73
CA ALA A 173 14.24 4.17 -2.04
C ALA A 173 14.49 5.37 -2.97
N TYR A 174 15.32 5.19 -4.00
CA TYR A 174 15.62 6.26 -4.96
C TYR A 174 14.46 6.47 -5.94
N GLU A 175 13.94 5.41 -6.53
CA GLU A 175 12.85 5.46 -7.51
C GLU A 175 11.53 5.89 -6.86
N PHE A 176 11.31 5.48 -5.60
CA PHE A 176 10.17 5.96 -4.83
C PHE A 176 10.23 7.48 -4.56
N ARG A 177 11.42 8.07 -4.37
CA ARG A 177 11.59 9.52 -4.23
C ARG A 177 11.33 10.25 -5.55
N GLN A 178 11.70 9.67 -6.69
CA GLN A 178 11.37 10.21 -8.00
C GLN A 178 9.85 10.26 -8.18
N LEU A 179 9.19 9.12 -8.00
CA LEU A 179 7.74 9.02 -8.07
C LEU A 179 7.02 9.98 -7.13
N ALA A 180 7.47 10.10 -5.87
CA ALA A 180 6.89 11.05 -4.93
C ALA A 180 7.00 12.50 -5.42
N ARG A 181 8.08 12.86 -6.15
CA ARG A 181 8.25 14.15 -6.82
C ARG A 181 7.26 14.30 -7.97
N ASP A 182 7.11 13.29 -8.81
CA ASP A 182 6.22 13.30 -9.96
C ASP A 182 4.75 13.41 -9.51
N VAL A 183 4.33 12.61 -8.54
CA VAL A 183 3.00 12.74 -7.92
C VAL A 183 2.79 14.14 -7.32
N LYS A 184 3.80 14.72 -6.65
CA LYS A 184 3.71 16.07 -6.11
C LYS A 184 3.57 17.12 -7.21
N ALA A 185 4.29 16.98 -8.32
CA ALA A 185 4.15 17.84 -9.48
C ALA A 185 2.73 17.76 -10.08
N LEU A 186 2.20 16.55 -10.25
CA LEU A 186 0.83 16.30 -10.71
C LEU A 186 -0.23 16.97 -9.82
N VAL A 187 -0.12 16.77 -8.51
CA VAL A 187 -1.02 17.41 -7.53
C VAL A 187 -0.95 18.94 -7.64
N THR A 188 0.23 19.49 -7.84
CA THR A 188 0.43 20.93 -7.97
C THR A 188 -0.24 21.48 -9.24
N VAL A 189 -0.07 20.81 -10.37
CA VAL A 189 -0.73 21.17 -11.65
C VAL A 189 -2.25 21.10 -11.50
N ARG A 190 -2.78 20.04 -10.88
CA ARG A 190 -4.22 19.90 -10.64
C ARG A 190 -4.79 21.01 -9.77
N ARG A 191 -4.08 21.38 -8.68
CA ARG A 191 -4.48 22.48 -7.79
C ARG A 191 -4.49 23.83 -8.53
N ALA A 192 -3.50 24.09 -9.39
CA ALA A 192 -3.46 25.30 -10.19
C ALA A 192 -4.64 25.40 -11.16
N ARG A 193 -5.00 24.29 -11.83
CA ARG A 193 -6.17 24.22 -12.72
C ARG A 193 -7.52 24.41 -12.00
N GLN A 194 -7.65 23.95 -10.75
CA GLN A 194 -8.86 24.14 -9.96
C GLN A 194 -9.03 25.55 -9.41
N ARG A 195 -7.92 26.30 -9.24
CA ARG A 195 -7.96 27.70 -8.79
C ARG A 195 -8.19 28.69 -9.94
N GLY A 196 -8.01 28.29 -11.19
CA GLY A 196 -8.24 29.08 -12.37
C GLY A 196 -9.63 28.90 -12.99
N ARG A 197 -10.51 28.14 -12.34
CA ARG A 197 -11.94 28.02 -12.62
C ARG A 197 -12.75 28.66 -11.51
#